data_4f534d5f3939badbe0197ebf6e98e789
#
_entry.id   4f534d5f3939badbe0197ebf6e98e789
#
_cell.length_a   1.000
_cell.length_b   1.000
_cell.length_c   1.000
_cell.angle_alpha   90.00
_cell.angle_beta   90.00
_cell.angle_gamma   90.00
#
_symmetry.space_group_name_H-M   'P 1'
#
loop_
_entity.id
_entity.type
_entity.pdbx_description
1 polymer ?
#
loop_
_entity_poly.entity_id
_entity_poly.type
_entity_poly.pdbx_seq_one_letter_code
_entity_poly.pdbx_strand_id
1 'polypeptide(L)'
;RALEVFEGTGKSLLHWQKNTGTALVDDASATKIVLLPDRKWLGERIAQRFNLMWDHGALDEVRALSALRLDPALPAMKAIGVREISAFFAGEMTREDAIERSIIATRQYAKRQSTWFRNQLDESWKVFSSGENALSGQ
;
A
#
# COMPACT_ATOMS: atom_id res chain seq x y z
N ARG A 1 -7.59 9.41 -16.15
CA ARG A 1 -6.38 8.68 -16.61
C ARG A 1 -6.33 8.50 -18.13
N ALA A 2 -7.44 8.08 -18.79
CA ALA A 2 -7.44 7.89 -20.25
C ALA A 2 -7.22 9.20 -21.02
N LEU A 3 -7.80 10.32 -20.56
CA LEU A 3 -7.59 11.65 -21.11
C LEU A 3 -6.14 12.14 -20.93
N GLU A 4 -5.56 11.97 -19.76
CA GLU A 4 -4.15 12.33 -19.48
C GLU A 4 -3.19 11.60 -20.42
N VAL A 5 -3.42 10.30 -20.67
CA VAL A 5 -2.61 9.51 -21.61
C VAL A 5 -2.78 10.04 -23.04
N PHE A 6 -4.00 10.38 -23.45
CA PHE A 6 -4.27 10.90 -24.78
C PHE A 6 -3.65 12.28 -24.98
N GLU A 7 -3.81 13.18 -24.02
CA GLU A 7 -3.23 14.54 -24.07
C GLU A 7 -1.69 14.51 -24.09
N GLY A 8 -1.08 13.64 -23.26
CA GLY A 8 0.38 13.54 -23.19
C GLY A 8 1.05 12.78 -24.32
N THR A 9 0.32 11.90 -25.05
CA THR A 9 0.94 11.00 -26.03
C THR A 9 0.30 11.05 -27.42
N GLY A 10 -0.86 11.69 -27.58
CA GLY A 10 -1.66 11.67 -28.81
C GLY A 10 -2.27 10.31 -29.15
N LYS A 11 -2.15 9.30 -28.27
CA LYS A 11 -2.64 7.94 -28.48
C LYS A 11 -3.58 7.50 -27.37
N SER A 12 -4.61 6.72 -27.72
CA SER A 12 -5.56 6.25 -26.72
C SER A 12 -4.95 5.24 -25.77
N LEU A 13 -5.50 5.14 -24.56
CA LEU A 13 -5.10 4.12 -23.58
C LEU A 13 -5.19 2.70 -24.16
N LEU A 14 -6.20 2.43 -24.97
CA LEU A 14 -6.37 1.14 -25.68
C LEU A 14 -5.21 0.82 -26.65
N HIS A 15 -4.64 1.86 -27.30
CA HIS A 15 -3.47 1.67 -28.16
C HIS A 15 -2.27 1.15 -27.34
N TRP A 16 -2.04 1.70 -26.15
CA TRP A 16 -0.97 1.27 -25.28
C TRP A 16 -1.22 -0.11 -24.65
N GLN A 17 -2.45 -0.42 -24.31
CA GLN A 17 -2.84 -1.74 -23.78
C GLN A 17 -2.70 -2.87 -24.81
N LYS A 18 -2.87 -2.58 -26.10
CA LYS A 18 -2.64 -3.57 -27.19
C LYS A 18 -1.17 -3.80 -27.50
N ASN A 19 -0.32 -2.82 -27.24
CA ASN A 19 1.13 -2.91 -27.42
C ASN A 19 1.80 -3.38 -26.13
N THR A 20 1.50 -4.59 -25.71
CA THR A 20 2.21 -5.23 -24.60
C THR A 20 3.64 -5.51 -25.03
N GLY A 21 4.61 -4.89 -24.34
CA GLY A 21 6.03 -5.20 -24.52
C GLY A 21 6.32 -6.67 -24.18
N THR A 22 7.50 -7.15 -24.54
CA THR A 22 7.97 -8.47 -24.15
C THR A 22 8.02 -8.55 -22.61
N ALA A 23 7.37 -9.56 -22.02
CA ALA A 23 7.44 -9.77 -20.59
C ALA A 23 8.90 -10.01 -20.16
N LEU A 24 9.37 -9.28 -19.14
CA LEU A 24 10.71 -9.42 -18.59
C LEU A 24 10.89 -10.74 -17.82
N VAL A 25 9.81 -11.28 -17.30
CA VAL A 25 9.77 -12.54 -16.55
C VAL A 25 8.89 -13.50 -17.34
N ASP A 26 9.44 -14.67 -17.65
CA ASP A 26 8.67 -15.74 -18.28
C ASP A 26 7.66 -16.32 -17.27
N ASP A 27 6.41 -16.26 -17.63
CA ASP A 27 5.29 -16.71 -16.80
C ASP A 27 5.37 -18.21 -16.45
N ALA A 28 5.91 -19.01 -17.36
CA ALA A 28 6.07 -20.47 -17.17
C ALA A 28 7.18 -20.81 -16.15
N SER A 29 8.20 -19.96 -16.03
CA SER A 29 9.32 -20.16 -15.10
C SER A 29 9.12 -19.46 -13.76
N ALA A 30 8.12 -18.58 -13.65
CA ALA A 30 7.88 -17.79 -12.45
C ALA A 30 7.13 -18.60 -11.38
N THR A 31 7.64 -18.58 -10.13
CA THR A 31 6.88 -19.06 -8.98
C THR A 31 5.99 -17.94 -8.47
N LYS A 32 4.68 -18.09 -8.62
CA LYS A 32 3.68 -17.08 -8.26
C LYS A 32 3.11 -17.38 -6.88
N ILE A 33 3.34 -16.46 -5.93
CA ILE A 33 2.91 -16.63 -4.55
C ILE A 33 2.16 -15.38 -4.11
N VAL A 34 1.04 -15.56 -3.41
CA VAL A 34 0.32 -14.49 -2.72
C VAL A 34 0.11 -14.84 -1.25
N LEU A 35 0.39 -13.90 -0.37
CA LEU A 35 0.13 -14.03 1.06
C LEU A 35 -1.20 -13.38 1.39
N LEU A 36 -2.17 -14.19 1.87
CA LEU A 36 -3.48 -13.74 2.34
C LEU A 36 -3.67 -14.21 3.79
N PRO A 37 -3.04 -13.53 4.76
CA PRO A 37 -3.14 -13.90 6.15
C PRO A 37 -4.56 -13.72 6.69
N ASP A 38 -4.85 -14.37 7.81
CA ASP A 38 -6.10 -14.18 8.56
C ASP A 38 -6.32 -12.69 8.87
N ARG A 39 -7.55 -12.24 8.70
CA ARG A 39 -7.91 -10.81 8.81
C ARG A 39 -7.72 -10.27 10.23
N LYS A 40 -8.02 -11.07 11.26
CA LYS A 40 -7.87 -10.68 12.66
C LYS A 40 -6.40 -10.54 13.00
N TRP A 41 -5.62 -11.57 12.68
CA TRP A 41 -4.17 -11.57 12.85
C TRP A 41 -3.51 -10.38 12.14
N LEU A 42 -3.86 -10.12 10.89
CA LEU A 42 -3.34 -8.97 10.14
C LEU A 42 -3.71 -7.65 10.82
N GLY A 43 -4.95 -7.52 11.33
CA GLY A 43 -5.40 -6.34 12.04
C GLY A 43 -4.62 -6.07 13.33
N GLU A 44 -4.24 -7.12 14.06
CA GLU A 44 -3.40 -7.03 15.26
C GLU A 44 -1.97 -6.61 14.90
N ARG A 45 -1.39 -7.20 13.84
CA ARG A 45 -0.05 -6.84 13.33
C ARG A 45 0.01 -5.40 12.84
N ILE A 46 -1.03 -4.90 12.17
CA ILE A 46 -1.12 -3.50 11.74
C ILE A 46 -1.08 -2.56 12.95
N ALA A 47 -1.87 -2.86 13.99
CA ALA A 47 -1.90 -2.04 15.20
C ALA A 47 -0.54 -2.04 15.93
N GLN A 48 0.05 -3.22 16.14
CA GLN A 48 1.38 -3.35 16.76
C GLN A 48 2.43 -2.57 15.97
N ARG A 49 2.49 -2.75 14.65
CA ARG A 49 3.46 -2.07 13.78
C ARG A 49 3.32 -0.55 13.85
N PHE A 50 2.08 -0.03 13.81
CA PHE A 50 1.89 1.42 13.82
C PHE A 50 2.30 2.02 15.17
N ASN A 51 2.00 1.39 16.30
CA ASN A 51 2.49 1.83 17.61
C ASN A 51 4.02 1.84 17.67
N LEU A 52 4.67 0.77 17.19
CA LEU A 52 6.15 0.72 17.12
C LEU A 52 6.72 1.84 16.25
N MET A 53 6.13 2.12 15.08
CA MET A 53 6.56 3.21 14.21
C MET A 53 6.41 4.57 14.90
N TRP A 54 5.31 4.77 15.62
CA TRP A 54 5.09 6.00 16.38
C TRP A 54 6.20 6.24 17.40
N ASP A 55 6.59 5.22 18.13
CA ASP A 55 7.61 5.31 19.19
C ASP A 55 9.06 5.32 18.64
N HIS A 56 9.28 4.90 17.37
CA HIS A 56 10.61 4.68 16.79
C HIS A 56 10.86 5.44 15.48
N GLY A 57 10.39 6.68 15.38
CA GLY A 57 10.85 7.62 14.35
C GLY A 57 9.81 8.14 13.37
N ALA A 58 8.57 7.62 13.31
CA ALA A 58 7.55 8.14 12.39
C ALA A 58 7.27 9.63 12.59
N LEU A 59 7.34 10.11 13.83
CA LEU A 59 7.17 11.53 14.17
C LEU A 59 8.27 12.39 13.54
N ASP A 60 9.51 11.94 13.61
CA ASP A 60 10.65 12.66 13.04
C ASP A 60 10.65 12.64 11.52
N GLU A 61 10.28 11.49 10.92
CA GLU A 61 10.11 11.39 9.47
C GLU A 61 9.04 12.36 8.94
N VAL A 62 7.87 12.42 9.59
CA VAL A 62 6.80 13.34 9.19
C VAL A 62 7.20 14.78 9.41
N ARG A 63 7.93 15.10 10.49
CA ARG A 63 8.46 16.44 10.71
C ARG A 63 9.45 16.85 9.61
N ALA A 64 10.38 15.98 9.24
CA ALA A 64 11.33 16.20 8.17
C ALA A 64 10.62 16.36 6.81
N LEU A 65 9.64 15.50 6.51
CA LEU A 65 8.82 15.60 5.29
C LEU A 65 8.07 16.93 5.22
N SER A 66 7.47 17.36 6.33
CA SER A 66 6.73 18.64 6.42
C SER A 66 7.64 19.84 6.21
N ALA A 67 8.89 19.76 6.67
CA ALA A 67 9.88 20.84 6.48
C ALA A 67 10.24 21.08 5.00
N LEU A 68 10.04 20.08 4.13
CA LEU A 68 10.25 20.20 2.67
C LEU A 68 9.17 21.06 1.97
N ARG A 69 8.06 21.39 2.67
CA ARG A 69 6.94 22.19 2.13
C ARG A 69 6.45 21.75 0.76
N LEU A 70 6.35 20.44 0.57
CA LEU A 70 5.91 19.83 -0.68
C LEU A 70 4.42 20.12 -0.93
N ASP A 71 4.03 20.08 -2.21
CA ASP A 71 2.62 20.18 -2.59
C ASP A 71 1.83 19.03 -1.93
N PRO A 72 0.74 19.33 -1.19
CA PRO A 72 -0.12 18.32 -0.55
C PRO A 72 -0.72 17.31 -1.54
N ALA A 73 -0.76 17.62 -2.84
CA ALA A 73 -1.23 16.69 -3.87
C ALA A 73 -0.25 15.56 -4.17
N LEU A 74 1.03 15.69 -3.81
CA LEU A 74 2.04 14.68 -4.07
C LEU A 74 1.77 13.36 -3.32
N PRO A 75 2.12 12.21 -3.91
CA PRO A 75 1.89 10.90 -3.29
C PRO A 75 2.52 10.75 -1.91
N ALA A 76 3.71 11.30 -1.68
CA ALA A 76 4.39 11.24 -0.38
C ALA A 76 3.55 11.88 0.73
N MET A 77 2.88 13.01 0.44
CA MET A 77 2.02 13.70 1.41
C MET A 77 0.70 12.98 1.71
N LYS A 78 0.36 11.98 0.88
CA LYS A 78 -0.85 11.13 1.04
C LYS A 78 -0.54 9.78 1.68
N ALA A 79 0.70 9.53 2.08
CA ALA A 79 1.06 8.30 2.77
C ALA A 79 0.27 8.20 4.10
N ILE A 80 -0.20 6.98 4.39
CA ILE A 80 -0.98 6.72 5.63
C ILE A 80 -0.09 7.04 6.84
N GLY A 81 -0.62 7.83 7.75
CA GLY A 81 0.07 8.32 8.94
C GLY A 81 0.59 9.76 8.79
N VAL A 82 0.92 10.23 7.58
CA VAL A 82 1.45 11.60 7.38
C VAL A 82 0.41 12.64 7.75
N ARG A 83 -0.84 12.51 7.29
CA ARG A 83 -1.93 13.45 7.62
C ARG A 83 -2.26 13.45 9.10
N GLU A 84 -2.36 12.26 9.68
CA GLU A 84 -2.75 12.07 11.08
C GLU A 84 -1.67 12.61 12.02
N ILE A 85 -0.40 12.33 11.75
CA ILE A 85 0.73 12.86 12.52
C ILE A 85 0.86 14.38 12.33
N SER A 86 0.64 14.90 11.13
CA SER A 86 0.65 16.35 10.89
C SER A 86 -0.45 17.07 11.67
N ALA A 87 -1.67 16.50 11.70
CA ALA A 87 -2.78 17.03 12.50
C ALA A 87 -2.50 16.97 14.01
N PHE A 88 -1.82 15.92 14.46
CA PHE A 88 -1.32 15.86 15.84
C PHE A 88 -0.31 16.99 16.15
N PHE A 89 0.64 17.25 15.26
CA PHE A 89 1.59 18.38 15.44
C PHE A 89 0.90 19.74 15.41
N ALA A 90 -0.19 19.88 14.65
CA ALA A 90 -0.98 21.11 14.63
C ALA A 90 -1.89 21.28 15.87
N GLY A 91 -1.97 20.28 16.75
CA GLY A 91 -2.88 20.29 17.91
C GLY A 91 -4.36 20.07 17.54
N GLU A 92 -4.63 19.63 16.30
CA GLU A 92 -5.98 19.37 15.79
C GLU A 92 -6.48 17.97 16.16
N MET A 93 -5.59 17.09 16.62
CA MET A 93 -5.86 15.70 16.92
C MET A 93 -5.05 15.24 18.14
N THR A 94 -5.62 14.36 18.96
CA THR A 94 -4.87 13.71 20.04
C THR A 94 -3.94 12.64 19.48
N ARG A 95 -2.97 12.20 20.29
CA ARG A 95 -2.10 11.06 19.95
C ARG A 95 -2.90 9.82 19.66
N GLU A 96 -3.84 9.51 20.52
CA GLU A 96 -4.71 8.33 20.46
C GLU A 96 -5.53 8.32 19.18
N ASP A 97 -6.15 9.45 18.83
CA ASP A 97 -6.93 9.60 17.59
C ASP A 97 -6.06 9.45 16.34
N ALA A 98 -4.86 10.03 16.34
CA ALA A 98 -3.94 9.94 15.21
C ALA A 98 -3.50 8.48 14.96
N ILE A 99 -3.17 7.76 16.02
CA ILE A 99 -2.81 6.34 15.94
C ILE A 99 -4.01 5.51 15.46
N GLU A 100 -5.19 5.68 16.05
CA GLU A 100 -6.38 4.92 15.70
C GLU A 100 -6.78 5.14 14.24
N ARG A 101 -6.84 6.38 13.77
CA ARG A 101 -7.19 6.71 12.37
C ARG A 101 -6.19 6.12 11.38
N SER A 102 -4.91 6.15 11.71
CA SER A 102 -3.87 5.54 10.85
C SER A 102 -3.99 4.02 10.78
N ILE A 103 -4.32 3.36 11.90
CA ILE A 103 -4.59 1.92 11.95
C ILE A 103 -5.82 1.58 11.12
N ILE A 104 -6.91 2.34 11.25
CA ILE A 104 -8.15 2.17 10.47
C ILE A 104 -7.86 2.32 8.97
N ALA A 105 -7.14 3.38 8.58
CA ALA A 105 -6.77 3.62 7.17
C ALA A 105 -5.93 2.47 6.60
N THR A 106 -4.97 1.95 7.38
CA THR A 106 -4.14 0.81 6.98
C THR A 106 -4.97 -0.47 6.83
N ARG A 107 -5.90 -0.74 7.75
CA ARG A 107 -6.84 -1.88 7.64
C ARG A 107 -7.72 -1.78 6.40
N GLN A 108 -8.20 -0.58 6.08
CA GLN A 108 -8.98 -0.35 4.85
C GLN A 108 -8.14 -0.57 3.59
N TYR A 109 -6.88 -0.15 3.61
CA TYR A 109 -5.95 -0.40 2.52
C TYR A 109 -5.69 -1.91 2.34
N ALA A 110 -5.40 -2.64 3.40
CA ALA A 110 -5.22 -4.09 3.38
C ALA A 110 -6.49 -4.82 2.86
N LYS A 111 -7.69 -4.36 3.23
CA LYS A 111 -8.94 -4.89 2.68
C LYS A 111 -9.03 -4.70 1.16
N ARG A 112 -8.67 -3.50 0.64
CA ARG A 112 -8.64 -3.24 -0.81
C ARG A 112 -7.64 -4.14 -1.51
N GLN A 113 -6.44 -4.33 -0.96
CA GLN A 113 -5.43 -5.25 -1.50
C GLN A 113 -5.96 -6.69 -1.57
N SER A 114 -6.54 -7.20 -0.48
CA SER A 114 -7.11 -8.55 -0.45
C SER A 114 -8.23 -8.74 -1.48
N THR A 115 -9.06 -7.72 -1.68
CA THR A 115 -10.11 -7.75 -2.71
C THR A 115 -9.50 -7.76 -4.11
N TRP A 116 -8.46 -6.95 -4.33
CA TRP A 116 -7.75 -6.91 -5.61
C TRP A 116 -7.11 -8.26 -5.93
N PHE A 117 -6.40 -8.88 -4.98
CA PHE A 117 -5.78 -10.19 -5.17
C PHE A 117 -6.80 -11.25 -5.59
N ARG A 118 -7.96 -11.31 -4.91
CA ARG A 118 -9.01 -12.30 -5.24
C ARG A 118 -9.62 -12.10 -6.63
N ASN A 119 -9.62 -10.88 -7.16
CA ASN A 119 -10.25 -10.55 -8.43
C ASN A 119 -9.28 -10.51 -9.61
N GLN A 120 -7.98 -10.35 -9.37
CA GLN A 120 -6.97 -10.14 -10.41
C GLN A 120 -6.00 -11.31 -10.56
N LEU A 121 -5.84 -12.12 -9.51
CA LEU A 121 -4.93 -13.27 -9.58
C LEU A 121 -5.71 -14.51 -10.00
N ASP A 122 -5.14 -15.24 -10.96
CA ASP A 122 -5.69 -16.49 -11.50
C ASP A 122 -5.23 -17.72 -10.69
N GLU A 123 -5.63 -18.90 -11.13
CA GLU A 123 -5.33 -20.18 -10.47
C GLU A 123 -3.84 -20.55 -10.46
N SER A 124 -3.00 -19.87 -11.25
CA SER A 124 -1.55 -20.10 -11.26
C SER A 124 -0.86 -19.57 -9.99
N TRP A 125 -1.54 -18.73 -9.21
CA TRP A 125 -1.02 -18.15 -7.97
C TRP A 125 -1.25 -19.09 -6.78
N LYS A 126 -0.17 -19.47 -6.10
CA LYS A 126 -0.24 -20.23 -4.84
C LYS A 126 -0.59 -19.29 -3.68
N VAL A 127 -1.69 -19.58 -2.99
CA VAL A 127 -2.19 -18.78 -1.87
C VAL A 127 -1.69 -19.37 -0.55
N PHE A 128 -1.04 -18.55 0.28
CA PHE A 128 -0.56 -18.93 1.61
C PHE A 128 -1.11 -17.99 2.68
N SER A 129 -1.40 -18.52 3.86
CA SER A 129 -1.84 -17.75 5.02
C SER A 129 -0.68 -17.17 5.84
N SER A 130 0.54 -17.72 5.70
CA SER A 130 1.75 -17.21 6.35
C SER A 130 2.96 -17.36 5.44
N GLY A 131 4.00 -16.53 5.69
CA GLY A 131 5.25 -16.62 4.95
C GLY A 131 6.04 -17.91 5.20
N GLU A 132 5.92 -18.51 6.37
CA GLU A 132 6.59 -19.77 6.72
C GLU A 132 6.10 -20.92 5.84
N ASN A 133 4.77 -21.00 5.62
CA ASN A 133 4.19 -22.01 4.74
C ASN A 133 4.54 -21.79 3.25
N ALA A 134 4.81 -20.54 2.85
CA ALA A 134 5.19 -20.22 1.48
C ALA A 134 6.63 -20.67 1.16
N LEU A 135 7.52 -20.66 2.14
CA LEU A 135 8.93 -21.04 1.99
C LEU A 135 9.16 -22.53 2.20
N SER A 136 8.27 -23.21 2.93
CA SER A 136 8.37 -24.64 3.26
C SER A 136 7.79 -25.57 2.16
N GLY A 137 7.19 -25.00 1.13
CA GLY A 137 6.50 -25.72 0.06
C GLY A 137 7.41 -26.12 -1.11
N GLN A 138 8.67 -26.49 -0.85
CA GLN A 138 9.57 -27.19 -1.79
C GLN A 138 9.57 -28.67 -1.51
#